data_3c0c6342e44b254449883dc820418a74
#
_entry.id   3c0c6342e44b254449883dc820418a74
#
_cell.length_a   1.000
_cell.length_b   1.000
_cell.length_c   1.000
_cell.angle_alpha   90.00
_cell.angle_beta   90.00
_cell.angle_gamma   90.00
#
_symmetry.space_group_name_H-M   'P 1'
#
loop_
_entity.id
_entity.type
_entity.pdbx_description
1 polymer ?
#
loop_
_entity_poly.entity_id
_entity_poly.type
_entity_poly.pdbx_seq_one_letter_code
_entity_poly.pdbx_strand_id
1 'polypeptide(L)'
;MTAKKGTDSFTTKESFISEEKHISLVDEIFNEFKSIDDKWEKKKAIRTEDLIGKENIINAIRMDGTSTEIVSDGGIIFYDGKIVGVCENKYQKDHRNACQRASIYPLYFNIKPSQVFLSCTGEGYTFDTDRWGGGATGTMYDIMKVRGTFIILNPTEQEFKQTLRDWFKQLL
;
A
#
# COMPACT_ATOMS: atom_id res chain seq x y z
N MET A 1 -4.94 -5.99 -38.54
CA MET A 1 -5.27 -4.64 -38.06
C MET A 1 -4.58 -4.42 -36.73
N THR A 2 -3.50 -3.70 -36.72
CA THR A 2 -2.79 -3.30 -35.51
C THR A 2 -3.60 -2.23 -34.80
N ALA A 3 -4.15 -2.59 -33.64
CA ALA A 3 -4.79 -1.61 -32.79
C ALA A 3 -3.77 -0.50 -32.48
N LYS A 4 -4.09 0.73 -32.85
CA LYS A 4 -3.34 1.90 -32.43
C LYS A 4 -3.27 1.89 -30.91
N LYS A 5 -2.08 1.80 -30.36
CA LYS A 5 -1.83 2.11 -28.94
C LYS A 5 -2.51 3.43 -28.66
N GLY A 6 -3.42 3.40 -27.67
CA GLY A 6 -4.04 4.61 -27.17
C GLY A 6 -2.92 5.56 -26.77
N THR A 7 -3.00 6.73 -27.34
CA THR A 7 -1.98 7.74 -27.29
C THR A 7 -1.85 8.27 -25.88
N ASP A 8 -0.72 8.14 -25.28
CA ASP A 8 0.32 9.16 -25.34
C ASP A 8 0.38 10.07 -24.14
N SER A 9 -0.63 10.21 -23.31
CA SER A 9 -0.53 10.99 -22.06
C SER A 9 0.03 10.17 -20.89
N PHE A 10 0.07 8.84 -21.02
CA PHE A 10 0.50 7.94 -19.94
C PHE A 10 1.82 7.23 -20.20
N THR A 11 2.47 7.52 -21.32
CA THR A 11 3.55 6.70 -21.84
C THR A 11 4.94 7.17 -21.48
N THR A 12 5.10 8.34 -20.92
CA THR A 12 6.40 8.78 -20.44
C THR A 12 6.57 8.45 -18.96
N LYS A 13 7.64 7.76 -18.60
CA LYS A 13 8.01 7.47 -17.21
C LYS A 13 7.99 8.72 -16.32
N GLU A 14 8.17 9.88 -16.89
CA GLU A 14 8.16 11.19 -16.24
C GLU A 14 6.77 11.64 -15.81
N SER A 15 5.70 11.04 -16.33
CA SER A 15 4.32 11.37 -15.95
C SER A 15 3.82 10.62 -14.73
N PHE A 16 4.51 9.57 -14.29
CA PHE A 16 4.12 8.80 -13.12
C PHE A 16 4.76 9.36 -11.85
N ILE A 17 3.98 9.42 -10.78
CA ILE A 17 4.51 9.74 -9.45
C ILE A 17 5.47 8.63 -9.03
N SER A 18 6.70 8.97 -8.64
CA SER A 18 7.67 7.99 -8.15
C SER A 18 7.26 7.41 -6.80
N GLU A 19 7.84 6.28 -6.44
CA GLU A 19 7.60 5.66 -5.13
C GLU A 19 8.03 6.58 -3.98
N GLU A 20 9.18 7.26 -4.13
CA GLU A 20 9.67 8.24 -3.15
C GLU A 20 8.71 9.42 -3.00
N LYS A 21 8.13 9.88 -4.11
CA LYS A 21 7.13 10.95 -4.07
C LYS A 21 5.87 10.49 -3.36
N HIS A 22 5.39 9.26 -3.60
CA HIS A 22 4.27 8.68 -2.86
C HIS A 22 4.54 8.64 -1.36
N ILE A 23 5.73 8.17 -0.95
CA ILE A 23 6.13 8.14 0.47
C ILE A 23 6.10 9.54 1.06
N SER A 24 6.64 10.53 0.36
CA SER A 24 6.62 11.94 0.77
C SER A 24 5.19 12.48 0.94
N LEU A 25 4.28 12.14 0.03
CA LEU A 25 2.87 12.53 0.13
C LEU A 25 2.15 11.87 1.30
N VAL A 26 2.48 10.61 1.58
CA VAL A 26 1.95 9.93 2.78
C VAL A 26 2.43 10.64 4.04
N ASP A 27 3.69 11.04 4.11
CA ASP A 27 4.23 11.78 5.25
C ASP A 27 3.54 13.13 5.43
N GLU A 28 3.31 13.84 4.34
CA GLU A 28 2.59 15.12 4.35
C GLU A 28 1.18 14.96 4.94
N ILE A 29 0.40 14.04 4.40
CA ILE A 29 -0.98 13.82 4.87
C ILE A 29 -1.01 13.26 6.30
N PHE A 30 -0.12 12.33 6.64
CA PHE A 30 0.01 11.83 8.00
C PHE A 30 0.25 12.97 9.00
N ASN A 31 1.14 13.90 8.66
CA ASN A 31 1.46 15.04 9.51
C ASN A 31 0.28 16.00 9.68
N GLU A 32 -0.61 16.14 8.70
CA GLU A 32 -1.86 16.88 8.83
C GLU A 32 -2.71 16.29 10.00
N PHE A 33 -2.89 14.97 10.01
CA PHE A 33 -3.67 14.29 11.06
C PHE A 33 -2.96 14.32 12.41
N LYS A 34 -1.66 14.08 12.43
CA LYS A 34 -0.86 14.13 13.67
C LYS A 34 -0.86 15.53 14.31
N SER A 35 -0.90 16.60 13.51
CA SER A 35 -0.96 17.98 14.03
C SER A 35 -2.27 18.30 14.76
N ILE A 36 -3.33 17.56 14.45
CA ILE A 36 -4.65 17.71 15.08
C ILE A 36 -4.76 16.83 16.34
N ASP A 37 -4.19 15.62 16.26
CA ASP A 37 -4.23 14.64 17.36
C ASP A 37 -2.90 13.89 17.43
N ASP A 38 -2.18 14.07 18.52
CA ASP A 38 -0.85 13.53 18.76
C ASP A 38 -0.81 12.01 18.98
N LYS A 39 -1.96 11.36 19.14
CA LYS A 39 -2.09 9.90 19.25
C LYS A 39 -1.76 9.15 17.97
N TRP A 40 -1.68 9.85 16.83
CA TRP A 40 -1.26 9.26 15.58
C TRP A 40 0.25 8.99 15.59
N GLU A 41 0.63 7.76 15.24
CA GLU A 41 2.01 7.35 15.02
C GLU A 41 2.14 6.61 13.70
N LYS A 42 3.33 6.69 13.08
CA LYS A 42 3.66 5.97 11.87
C LYS A 42 5.02 5.29 12.01
N LYS A 43 5.10 4.01 11.65
CA LYS A 43 6.34 3.24 11.61
C LYS A 43 6.51 2.61 10.24
N LYS A 44 7.74 2.56 9.75
CA LYS A 44 8.06 1.88 8.48
C LYS A 44 8.04 0.36 8.63
N ALA A 45 8.41 -0.12 9.80
CA ALA A 45 8.54 -1.54 10.08
C ALA A 45 8.06 -1.87 11.49
N ILE A 46 7.65 -3.11 11.67
CA ILE A 46 7.35 -3.69 12.98
C ILE A 46 7.99 -5.08 13.05
N ARG A 47 8.58 -5.41 14.18
CA ARG A 47 9.12 -6.76 14.39
C ARG A 47 7.99 -7.76 14.57
N THR A 48 8.18 -8.95 14.01
CA THR A 48 7.20 -10.03 14.17
C THR A 48 6.97 -10.35 15.64
N GLU A 49 8.02 -10.32 16.47
CA GLU A 49 7.92 -10.56 17.91
C GLU A 49 7.06 -9.54 18.65
N ASP A 50 7.02 -8.30 18.18
CA ASP A 50 6.19 -7.24 18.76
C ASP A 50 4.70 -7.39 18.38
N LEU A 51 4.43 -8.14 17.30
CA LEU A 51 3.07 -8.44 16.86
C LEU A 51 2.46 -9.64 17.56
N ILE A 52 3.20 -10.73 17.70
CA ILE A 52 2.66 -12.03 18.11
C ILE A 52 3.26 -12.55 19.42
N GLY A 53 4.23 -11.87 20.02
CA GLY A 53 4.97 -12.32 21.18
C GLY A 53 6.14 -13.25 20.83
N LYS A 54 7.22 -13.16 21.60
CA LYS A 54 8.43 -13.97 21.37
C LYS A 54 8.18 -15.46 21.51
N GLU A 55 7.28 -15.84 22.40
CA GLU A 55 6.91 -17.22 22.69
C GLU A 55 6.22 -17.92 21.51
N ASN A 56 5.64 -17.16 20.60
CA ASN A 56 4.96 -17.68 19.40
C ASN A 56 5.86 -17.74 18.16
N ILE A 57 7.11 -17.30 18.26
CA ILE A 57 8.04 -17.33 17.14
C ILE A 57 8.73 -18.67 17.05
N ILE A 58 8.51 -19.40 15.96
CA ILE A 58 9.13 -20.71 15.72
C ILE A 58 10.42 -20.57 14.91
N ASN A 59 10.41 -19.81 13.82
CA ASN A 59 11.52 -19.72 12.86
C ASN A 59 11.77 -18.30 12.33
N ALA A 60 11.39 -17.26 13.05
CA ALA A 60 11.53 -15.88 12.58
C ALA A 60 12.87 -15.22 12.90
N ILE A 61 13.84 -15.96 13.44
CA ILE A 61 15.16 -15.45 13.76
C ILE A 61 16.08 -15.68 12.56
N ARG A 62 16.65 -14.62 12.03
CA ARG A 62 17.66 -14.68 10.99
C ARG A 62 18.97 -15.29 11.52
N MET A 63 19.85 -15.74 10.63
CA MET A 63 21.13 -16.31 11.00
C MET A 63 22.03 -15.35 11.80
N ASP A 64 21.81 -14.04 11.69
CA ASP A 64 22.49 -13.00 12.48
C ASP A 64 21.85 -12.74 13.86
N GLY A 65 20.86 -13.52 14.25
CA GLY A 65 20.16 -13.38 15.53
C GLY A 65 19.10 -12.28 15.57
N THR A 66 18.82 -11.59 14.43
CA THR A 66 17.78 -10.57 14.37
C THR A 66 16.42 -11.20 14.08
N SER A 67 15.35 -10.65 14.67
CA SER A 67 13.98 -11.04 14.32
C SER A 67 13.61 -10.53 12.94
N THR A 68 12.66 -11.20 12.28
CA THR A 68 12.10 -10.72 11.03
C THR A 68 11.22 -9.50 11.25
N GLU A 69 11.22 -8.62 10.26
CA GLU A 69 10.39 -7.41 10.26
C GLU A 69 9.37 -7.47 9.12
N ILE A 70 8.17 -6.93 9.40
CA ILE A 70 7.20 -6.59 8.38
C ILE A 70 7.41 -5.13 8.04
N VAL A 71 7.72 -4.86 6.78
CA VAL A 71 8.02 -3.52 6.26
C VAL A 71 6.92 -3.11 5.29
N SER A 72 6.44 -1.89 5.41
CA SER A 72 5.55 -1.25 4.45
C SER A 72 6.15 0.07 3.95
N ASP A 73 6.15 0.28 2.64
CA ASP A 73 6.80 1.43 2.03
C ASP A 73 6.08 2.75 2.39
N GLY A 74 4.76 2.75 2.50
CA GLY A 74 3.99 3.91 2.96
C GLY A 74 3.86 4.01 4.47
N GLY A 75 4.11 2.92 5.19
CA GLY A 75 4.10 2.87 6.64
C GLY A 75 2.90 2.17 7.27
N ILE A 76 3.12 1.74 8.50
CA ILE A 76 2.13 1.14 9.39
C ILE A 76 1.62 2.25 10.29
N ILE A 77 0.31 2.46 10.29
CA ILE A 77 -0.36 3.58 10.97
C ILE A 77 -0.92 3.10 12.30
N PHE A 78 -0.57 3.81 13.34
CA PHE A 78 -1.06 3.56 14.70
C PHE A 78 -1.92 4.73 15.15
N TYR A 79 -2.91 4.42 15.97
CA TYR A 79 -3.66 5.39 16.75
C TYR A 79 -3.83 4.87 18.17
N ASP A 80 -3.43 5.68 19.15
CA ASP A 80 -3.46 5.31 20.58
C ASP A 80 -2.78 3.95 20.85
N GLY A 81 -1.61 3.73 20.21
CA GLY A 81 -0.80 2.51 20.34
C GLY A 81 -1.32 1.28 19.58
N LYS A 82 -2.45 1.37 18.89
CA LYS A 82 -3.03 0.25 18.12
C LYS A 82 -2.81 0.45 16.63
N ILE A 83 -2.52 -0.63 15.90
CA ILE A 83 -2.45 -0.59 14.43
C ILE A 83 -3.86 -0.38 13.90
N VAL A 84 -4.05 0.70 13.14
CA VAL A 84 -5.34 1.06 12.53
C VAL A 84 -5.29 1.06 11.02
N GLY A 85 -4.10 1.02 10.42
CA GLY A 85 -3.98 0.99 8.97
C GLY A 85 -2.58 0.67 8.48
N VAL A 86 -2.48 0.32 7.21
CA VAL A 86 -1.21 0.10 6.49
C VAL A 86 -1.29 0.74 5.14
N CYS A 87 -0.26 1.50 4.79
CA CYS A 87 -0.13 2.17 3.51
C CYS A 87 1.03 1.55 2.72
N GLU A 88 0.75 1.00 1.56
CA GLU A 88 1.74 0.41 0.66
C GLU A 88 1.79 1.17 -0.65
N ASN A 89 2.99 1.53 -1.07
CA ASN A 89 3.23 2.23 -2.33
C ASN A 89 4.11 1.36 -3.23
N LYS A 90 3.72 1.22 -4.48
CA LYS A 90 4.48 0.43 -5.45
C LYS A 90 4.66 1.17 -6.76
N TYR A 91 5.90 1.23 -7.21
CA TYR A 91 6.27 1.61 -8.55
C TYR A 91 6.76 0.37 -9.30
N GLN A 92 6.08 -0.04 -10.34
CA GLN A 92 6.46 -1.25 -11.07
C GLN A 92 6.22 -1.11 -12.58
N LYS A 93 7.14 -1.69 -13.34
CA LYS A 93 6.93 -1.97 -14.76
C LYS A 93 5.98 -3.15 -14.99
N ASP A 94 5.82 -3.98 -13.97
CA ASP A 94 5.06 -5.22 -14.00
C ASP A 94 4.24 -5.34 -12.70
N HIS A 95 2.96 -5.67 -12.83
CA HIS A 95 1.95 -5.62 -11.77
C HIS A 95 1.99 -6.78 -10.76
N ARG A 96 2.95 -7.71 -10.86
CA ARG A 96 2.87 -9.05 -10.23
C ARG A 96 2.79 -9.07 -8.70
N ASN A 97 3.32 -8.13 -7.95
CA ASN A 97 3.52 -8.31 -6.50
C ASN A 97 2.78 -7.34 -5.58
N ALA A 98 2.26 -6.23 -6.09
CA ALA A 98 1.66 -5.19 -5.23
C ALA A 98 0.40 -5.68 -4.50
N CYS A 99 -0.52 -6.29 -5.24
CA CYS A 99 -1.76 -6.82 -4.66
C CYS A 99 -1.48 -7.99 -3.71
N GLN A 100 -0.50 -8.84 -4.02
CA GLN A 100 -0.12 -9.96 -3.15
C GLN A 100 0.34 -9.46 -1.79
N ARG A 101 1.21 -8.46 -1.75
CA ARG A 101 1.67 -7.88 -0.48
C ARG A 101 0.54 -7.24 0.30
N ALA A 102 -0.22 -6.38 -0.34
CA ALA A 102 -1.31 -5.67 0.33
C ALA A 102 -2.41 -6.61 0.83
N SER A 103 -2.67 -7.73 0.14
CA SER A 103 -3.69 -8.70 0.54
C SER A 103 -3.37 -9.46 1.83
N ILE A 104 -2.09 -9.51 2.22
CA ILE A 104 -1.62 -10.23 3.42
C ILE A 104 -1.72 -9.33 4.68
N TYR A 105 -1.67 -8.02 4.54
CA TYR A 105 -1.67 -7.11 5.69
C TYR A 105 -2.87 -7.25 6.62
N PRO A 106 -4.11 -7.47 6.15
CA PRO A 106 -5.22 -7.73 7.04
C PRO A 106 -4.99 -8.92 7.97
N LEU A 107 -4.36 -9.97 7.46
CA LEU A 107 -3.99 -11.14 8.26
C LEU A 107 -2.85 -10.84 9.24
N TYR A 108 -1.79 -10.18 8.78
CA TYR A 108 -0.62 -9.91 9.62
C TYR A 108 -0.95 -9.00 10.80
N PHE A 109 -1.74 -7.97 10.57
CA PHE A 109 -2.01 -6.93 11.55
C PHE A 109 -3.38 -7.07 12.23
N ASN A 110 -4.15 -8.10 11.88
CA ASN A 110 -5.51 -8.29 12.38
C ASN A 110 -6.38 -7.03 12.17
N ILE A 111 -6.33 -6.48 10.97
CA ILE A 111 -7.08 -5.29 10.54
C ILE A 111 -8.07 -5.64 9.42
N LYS A 112 -9.00 -4.74 9.15
CA LYS A 112 -9.96 -4.91 8.05
C LYS A 112 -9.30 -4.59 6.69
N PRO A 113 -9.76 -5.19 5.58
CA PRO A 113 -9.30 -4.80 4.25
C PRO A 113 -9.42 -3.29 3.96
N SER A 114 -10.44 -2.62 4.49
CA SER A 114 -10.63 -1.17 4.36
C SER A 114 -9.56 -0.33 5.09
N GLN A 115 -8.81 -0.95 5.99
CA GLN A 115 -7.68 -0.32 6.68
C GLN A 115 -6.36 -0.47 5.92
N VAL A 116 -6.39 -1.01 4.70
CA VAL A 116 -5.24 -1.08 3.81
C VAL A 116 -5.41 -0.07 2.68
N PHE A 117 -4.38 0.75 2.48
CA PHE A 117 -4.26 1.67 1.36
C PHE A 117 -3.15 1.18 0.44
N LEU A 118 -3.47 0.91 -0.81
CA LEU A 118 -2.53 0.49 -1.83
C LEU A 118 -2.48 1.53 -2.95
N SER A 119 -1.33 2.14 -3.14
CA SER A 119 -1.07 3.00 -4.29
C SER A 119 -0.09 2.32 -5.24
N CYS A 120 -0.47 2.21 -6.50
CA CYS A 120 0.33 1.62 -7.55
C CYS A 120 0.58 2.62 -8.66
N THR A 121 1.83 2.76 -9.07
CA THR A 121 2.21 3.61 -10.19
C THR A 121 3.14 2.91 -11.16
N GLY A 122 3.19 3.40 -12.39
CA GLY A 122 4.05 2.88 -13.44
C GLY A 122 3.30 2.18 -14.56
N GLU A 123 4.06 1.73 -15.56
CA GLU A 123 3.51 1.11 -16.78
C GLU A 123 2.72 -0.17 -16.49
N GLY A 124 3.08 -0.90 -15.44
CA GLY A 124 2.40 -2.14 -15.04
C GLY A 124 0.96 -1.94 -14.57
N TYR A 125 0.55 -0.71 -14.29
CA TYR A 125 -0.77 -0.36 -13.76
C TYR A 125 -1.59 0.50 -14.71
N THR A 126 -1.24 0.52 -15.97
CA THR A 126 -2.11 1.08 -17.00
C THR A 126 -3.31 0.16 -17.19
N PHE A 127 -4.47 0.72 -17.47
CA PHE A 127 -5.73 -0.02 -17.73
C PHE A 127 -5.70 -0.83 -19.04
N ASP A 128 -4.53 -1.29 -19.46
CA ASP A 128 -4.41 -2.25 -20.52
C ASP A 128 -4.93 -3.61 -19.98
N THR A 129 -6.18 -3.90 -20.32
CA THR A 129 -6.92 -5.06 -19.86
C THR A 129 -6.21 -6.39 -20.15
N ASP A 130 -5.34 -6.42 -21.13
CA ASP A 130 -4.57 -7.63 -21.47
C ASP A 130 -3.51 -7.97 -20.40
N ARG A 131 -3.05 -6.98 -19.65
CA ARG A 131 -2.09 -7.19 -18.56
C ARG A 131 -2.74 -7.57 -17.22
N TRP A 132 -3.96 -7.12 -16.99
CA TRP A 132 -4.76 -7.45 -15.80
C TRP A 132 -5.70 -8.64 -16.07
N GLY A 133 -5.96 -8.95 -17.32
CA GLY A 133 -7.08 -9.75 -17.80
C GLY A 133 -6.98 -11.24 -17.58
N GLY A 134 -6.01 -11.72 -16.85
CA GLY A 134 -5.92 -13.15 -16.64
C GLY A 134 -5.08 -13.50 -15.42
N GLY A 135 -5.62 -14.32 -14.55
CA GLY A 135 -4.88 -14.96 -13.49
C GLY A 135 -5.09 -14.40 -12.10
N ALA A 136 -4.32 -14.93 -11.16
CA ALA A 136 -4.47 -14.69 -9.73
C ALA A 136 -4.42 -13.22 -9.32
N THR A 137 -3.64 -12.39 -10.01
CA THR A 137 -3.46 -10.97 -9.65
C THR A 137 -4.70 -10.13 -9.94
N GLY A 138 -5.35 -10.32 -11.10
CA GLY A 138 -6.61 -9.63 -11.41
C GLY A 138 -7.72 -10.04 -10.45
N THR A 139 -7.83 -11.33 -10.14
CA THR A 139 -8.78 -11.84 -9.16
C THR A 139 -8.53 -11.25 -7.77
N MET A 140 -7.27 -11.16 -7.33
CA MET A 140 -6.92 -10.53 -6.05
C MET A 140 -7.32 -9.07 -6.01
N TYR A 141 -7.05 -8.31 -7.06
CA TYR A 141 -7.42 -6.91 -7.17
C TYR A 141 -8.94 -6.72 -7.00
N ASP A 142 -9.72 -7.49 -7.73
CA ASP A 142 -11.18 -7.43 -7.68
C ASP A 142 -11.70 -7.78 -6.27
N ILE A 143 -11.18 -8.84 -5.67
CA ILE A 143 -11.57 -9.25 -4.32
C ILE A 143 -11.21 -8.18 -3.28
N MET A 144 -10.00 -7.64 -3.34
CA MET A 144 -9.55 -6.62 -2.41
C MET A 144 -10.42 -5.37 -2.52
N LYS A 145 -10.71 -4.93 -3.73
CA LYS A 145 -11.55 -3.76 -3.99
C LYS A 145 -12.98 -3.95 -3.48
N VAL A 146 -13.59 -5.10 -3.76
CA VAL A 146 -14.95 -5.43 -3.26
C VAL A 146 -14.99 -5.52 -1.74
N ARG A 147 -13.91 -5.95 -1.11
CA ARG A 147 -13.78 -6.01 0.36
C ARG A 147 -13.40 -4.68 1.00
N GLY A 148 -13.26 -3.63 0.21
CA GLY A 148 -13.08 -2.26 0.67
C GLY A 148 -11.64 -1.79 0.81
N THR A 149 -10.65 -2.55 0.34
CA THR A 149 -9.27 -2.05 0.25
C THR A 149 -9.24 -0.81 -0.64
N PHE A 150 -8.60 0.24 -0.14
CA PHE A 150 -8.38 1.45 -0.92
C PHE A 150 -7.25 1.22 -1.90
N ILE A 151 -7.58 1.15 -3.19
CA ILE A 151 -6.61 0.94 -4.25
C ILE A 151 -6.69 2.09 -5.23
N ILE A 152 -5.56 2.74 -5.49
CA ILE A 152 -5.46 3.82 -6.47
C ILE A 152 -4.35 3.50 -7.46
N LEU A 153 -4.65 3.65 -8.75
CA LEU A 153 -3.74 3.30 -9.84
C LEU A 153 -3.36 4.55 -10.63
N ASN A 154 -2.06 4.80 -10.78
CA ASN A 154 -1.51 5.95 -11.50
C ASN A 154 -2.22 7.27 -11.18
N PRO A 155 -2.39 7.63 -9.90
CA PRO A 155 -3.08 8.85 -9.52
C PRO A 155 -2.26 10.08 -9.89
N THR A 156 -2.95 11.20 -10.10
CA THR A 156 -2.33 12.51 -9.96
C THR A 156 -1.97 12.77 -8.50
N GLU A 157 -1.10 13.72 -8.24
CA GLU A 157 -0.74 14.10 -6.85
C GLU A 157 -1.97 14.55 -6.06
N GLN A 158 -2.86 15.30 -6.68
CA GLN A 158 -4.09 15.78 -6.05
C GLN A 158 -5.05 14.64 -5.71
N GLU A 159 -5.27 13.71 -6.66
CA GLU A 159 -6.10 12.52 -6.42
C GLU A 159 -5.53 11.65 -5.30
N PHE A 160 -4.22 11.45 -5.29
CA PHE A 160 -3.55 10.70 -4.24
C PHE A 160 -3.78 11.32 -2.86
N LYS A 161 -3.51 12.62 -2.72
CA LYS A 161 -3.70 13.34 -1.45
C LYS A 161 -5.15 13.28 -0.97
N GLN A 162 -6.10 13.51 -1.88
CA GLN A 162 -7.51 13.49 -1.51
C GLN A 162 -7.96 12.10 -1.07
N THR A 163 -7.64 11.07 -1.85
CA THR A 163 -8.00 9.69 -1.52
C THR A 163 -7.36 9.24 -0.21
N LEU A 164 -6.11 9.63 0.04
CA LEU A 164 -5.41 9.31 1.27
C LEU A 164 -6.04 10.01 2.48
N ARG A 165 -6.44 11.29 2.37
CA ARG A 165 -7.17 11.97 3.45
C ARG A 165 -8.50 11.30 3.77
N ASP A 166 -9.23 10.89 2.74
CA ASP A 166 -10.52 10.20 2.93
C ASP A 166 -10.33 8.83 3.57
N TRP A 167 -9.24 8.14 3.22
CA TRP A 167 -8.86 6.91 3.89
C TRP A 167 -8.51 7.13 5.37
N PHE A 168 -7.69 8.13 5.70
CA PHE A 168 -7.37 8.44 7.11
C PHE A 168 -8.60 8.76 7.95
N LYS A 169 -9.57 9.50 7.41
CA LYS A 169 -10.80 9.87 8.12
C LYS A 169 -11.65 8.67 8.54
N GLN A 170 -11.56 7.56 7.82
CA GLN A 170 -12.33 6.35 8.11
C GLN A 170 -11.60 5.32 8.98
N LEU A 171 -10.32 5.56 9.33
CA LEU A 171 -9.55 4.61 10.15
C LEU A 171 -10.03 4.51 11.59
N LEU A 172 -10.71 5.52 12.08
CA LEU A 172 -11.29 5.62 13.42
C LEU A 172 -12.82 5.49 13.32
#